data_61233d8d687f94f2350d49ad0760f571
#
_entry.id   61233d8d687f94f2350d49ad0760f571
#
_cell.length_a   1.000
_cell.length_b   1.000
_cell.length_c   1.000
_cell.angle_alpha   90.00
_cell.angle_beta   90.00
_cell.angle_gamma   90.00
#
_symmetry.space_group_name_H-M   'P 1'
#
loop_
_entity.id
_entity.type
_entity.pdbx_description
1 polymer ?
#
loop_
_entity_poly.entity_id
_entity_poly.type
_entity_poly.pdbx_seq_one_letter_code
_entity_poly.pdbx_strand_id
1 'polypeptide(L)'
;MSVLQGFEPVNPSATVGKCVLTVTPRYARFNKNTVEELGAPRYVQILTNPHTKQIAIRECNESDVNAIEFVKPTRTTASVTLNLPVVLNAVLKFFDFPEVEDDEVAFAQLKGTPFPDDKTIIFDVNDCRQGVMKKRGRKKGVDYSASNRKAAGIAEHAE
;
A
#
# COMPACT_ATOMS: atom_id res chain seq x y z
N MET A 1 -6.35 -24.16 40.25
CA MET A 1 -5.78 -23.47 39.07
C MET A 1 -6.43 -23.97 37.80
N SER A 2 -6.65 -23.06 36.88
CA SER A 2 -7.16 -23.43 35.60
C SER A 2 -6.04 -24.05 34.76
N VAL A 3 -6.35 -25.12 34.03
CA VAL A 3 -5.40 -25.71 33.08
C VAL A 3 -5.11 -24.78 31.91
N LEU A 4 -5.95 -23.75 31.72
CA LEU A 4 -5.80 -22.78 30.65
C LEU A 4 -5.09 -21.50 31.09
N GLN A 5 -4.48 -21.49 32.27
CA GLN A 5 -3.74 -20.33 32.74
C GLN A 5 -2.59 -20.03 31.78
N GLY A 6 -2.49 -18.79 31.35
CA GLY A 6 -1.48 -18.37 30.39
C GLY A 6 -1.90 -18.48 28.93
N PHE A 7 -3.06 -19.05 28.68
CA PHE A 7 -3.61 -19.12 27.31
C PHE A 7 -4.49 -17.92 27.02
N GLU A 8 -4.43 -17.45 25.82
CA GLU A 8 -5.27 -16.33 25.35
C GLU A 8 -6.11 -16.80 24.17
N PRO A 9 -7.36 -16.37 24.09
CA PRO A 9 -8.19 -16.73 22.93
C PRO A 9 -7.65 -16.04 21.67
N VAL A 10 -7.64 -16.79 20.57
CA VAL A 10 -7.24 -16.26 19.27
C VAL A 10 -8.44 -15.55 18.66
N ASN A 11 -8.25 -14.32 18.22
CA ASN A 11 -9.28 -13.59 17.53
C ASN A 11 -9.28 -13.98 16.04
N PRO A 12 -10.29 -14.71 15.57
CA PRO A 12 -10.29 -15.18 14.18
C PRO A 12 -10.51 -14.06 13.16
N SER A 13 -10.96 -12.89 13.64
CA SER A 13 -11.17 -11.74 12.76
C SER A 13 -9.99 -10.78 12.75
N ALA A 14 -8.95 -11.06 13.52
CA ALA A 14 -7.79 -10.19 13.55
C ALA A 14 -7.05 -10.20 12.23
N THR A 15 -6.53 -9.05 11.83
CA THR A 15 -5.73 -8.95 10.61
C THR A 15 -4.41 -9.68 10.80
N VAL A 16 -4.03 -10.40 9.77
CA VAL A 16 -2.76 -11.13 9.74
C VAL A 16 -1.91 -10.55 8.63
N GLY A 17 -0.65 -10.26 8.94
CA GLY A 17 0.26 -9.70 7.97
C GLY A 17 0.79 -8.37 8.44
N LYS A 18 1.47 -7.70 7.54
CA LYS A 18 2.17 -6.45 7.84
C LYS A 18 1.52 -5.26 7.16
N CYS A 19 1.62 -4.12 7.81
CA CYS A 19 1.25 -2.86 7.19
C CYS A 19 2.38 -2.47 6.24
N VAL A 20 2.04 -2.23 4.98
CA VAL A 20 3.02 -1.87 3.95
C VAL A 20 2.53 -0.69 3.15
N LEU A 21 3.39 0.31 3.02
CA LEU A 21 3.19 1.44 2.11
C LEU A 21 4.12 1.26 0.91
N THR A 22 3.55 1.20 -0.28
CA THR A 22 4.32 1.15 -1.52
C THR A 22 4.28 2.52 -2.18
N VAL A 23 5.44 3.11 -2.39
CA VAL A 23 5.58 4.43 -3.00
C VAL A 23 6.22 4.27 -4.37
N THR A 24 5.62 4.90 -5.37
CA THR A 24 6.20 5.01 -6.72
C THR A 24 6.18 6.49 -7.12
N PRO A 25 6.85 6.88 -8.20
CA PRO A 25 6.75 8.25 -8.67
C PRO A 25 5.34 8.70 -9.04
N ARG A 26 4.39 7.77 -9.15
CA ARG A 26 3.02 8.08 -9.58
C ARG A 26 1.95 7.91 -8.53
N TYR A 27 2.22 7.12 -7.47
CA TYR A 27 1.21 6.86 -6.45
C TYR A 27 1.84 6.38 -5.16
N ALA A 28 1.04 6.45 -4.10
CA ALA A 28 1.35 5.82 -2.82
C ALA A 28 0.20 4.86 -2.51
N ARG A 29 0.51 3.59 -2.28
CA ARG A 29 -0.49 2.56 -2.03
C ARG A 29 -0.34 1.98 -0.64
N PHE A 30 -1.44 2.01 0.11
CA PHE A 30 -1.53 1.36 1.42
C PHE A 30 -2.18 -0.01 1.21
N ASN A 31 -1.53 -1.07 1.69
CA ASN A 31 -2.06 -2.40 1.48
C ASN A 31 -3.32 -2.66 2.31
N LYS A 32 -4.01 -3.75 2.01
CA LYS A 32 -5.27 -4.09 2.67
C LYS A 32 -5.09 -4.17 4.20
N ASN A 33 -4.01 -4.76 4.66
CA ASN A 33 -3.75 -4.89 6.09
C ASN A 33 -3.64 -3.52 6.78
N THR A 34 -3.00 -2.54 6.13
CA THR A 34 -2.91 -1.18 6.64
C THR A 34 -4.30 -0.57 6.78
N VAL A 35 -5.13 -0.73 5.75
CA VAL A 35 -6.50 -0.19 5.76
C VAL A 35 -7.30 -0.81 6.91
N GLU A 36 -7.19 -2.12 7.09
CA GLU A 36 -7.90 -2.84 8.14
C GLU A 36 -7.42 -2.45 9.53
N GLU A 37 -6.11 -2.30 9.71
CA GLU A 37 -5.53 -1.88 10.99
C GLU A 37 -6.01 -0.48 11.40
N LEU A 38 -6.22 0.40 10.43
CA LEU A 38 -6.78 1.74 10.69
C LEU A 38 -8.29 1.71 10.95
N GLY A 39 -8.96 0.58 10.70
CA GLY A 39 -10.41 0.49 10.83
C GLY A 39 -11.16 0.98 9.61
N ALA A 40 -10.54 0.97 8.45
CA ALA A 40 -11.11 1.41 7.18
C ALA A 40 -11.76 2.80 7.29
N PRO A 41 -11.03 3.82 7.77
CA PRO A 41 -11.62 5.15 7.99
C PRO A 41 -11.93 5.83 6.66
N ARG A 42 -12.97 6.66 6.67
CA ARG A 42 -13.32 7.41 5.48
C ARG A 42 -12.33 8.54 5.21
N TYR A 43 -11.81 9.16 6.26
CA TYR A 43 -10.87 10.29 6.13
C TYR A 43 -9.61 10.04 6.95
N VAL A 44 -8.50 10.45 6.40
CA VAL A 44 -7.20 10.32 7.05
C VAL A 44 -6.39 11.59 6.83
N GLN A 45 -5.38 11.78 7.67
CA GLN A 45 -4.33 12.76 7.46
C GLN A 45 -3.03 12.04 7.17
N ILE A 46 -2.28 12.55 6.21
CA ILE A 46 -0.93 12.07 5.93
C ILE A 46 0.04 13.06 6.56
N LEU A 47 0.92 12.55 7.40
CA LEU A 47 1.91 13.37 8.11
C LEU A 47 3.31 12.92 7.72
N THR A 48 4.22 13.87 7.66
CA THR A 48 5.62 13.55 7.36
C THR A 48 6.51 14.16 8.43
N ASN A 49 7.55 13.43 8.80
CA ASN A 49 8.56 13.93 9.72
C ASN A 49 9.92 13.85 9.03
N PRO A 50 10.41 14.98 8.49
CA PRO A 50 11.69 14.98 7.76
C PRO A 50 12.90 14.73 8.65
N HIS A 51 12.80 15.00 9.95
CA HIS A 51 13.92 14.77 10.87
C HIS A 51 14.14 13.28 11.13
N THR A 52 13.07 12.55 11.32
CA THR A 52 13.15 11.09 11.58
C THR A 52 12.99 10.28 10.31
N LYS A 53 12.63 10.92 9.21
CA LYS A 53 12.33 10.28 7.92
C LYS A 53 11.22 9.23 8.09
N GLN A 54 10.09 9.71 8.58
CA GLN A 54 8.92 8.87 8.79
C GLN A 54 7.69 9.48 8.11
N ILE A 55 6.80 8.60 7.69
CA ILE A 55 5.52 8.97 7.10
C ILE A 55 4.45 8.32 7.97
N ALA A 56 3.47 9.11 8.40
CA ALA A 56 2.39 8.59 9.22
C ALA A 56 1.05 8.78 8.52
N ILE A 57 0.13 7.84 8.77
CA ILE A 57 -1.25 7.97 8.36
C ILE A 57 -2.11 7.85 9.61
N ARG A 58 -3.06 8.77 9.75
CA ARG A 58 -3.90 8.85 10.94
C ARG A 58 -5.36 9.05 10.53
N GLU A 59 -6.25 8.33 11.21
CA GLU A 59 -7.69 8.55 11.05
C GLU A 59 -8.06 9.96 11.49
N CYS A 60 -8.97 10.60 10.76
CA CYS A 60 -9.45 11.92 11.12
C CYS A 60 -10.90 12.10 10.67
N ASN A 61 -11.47 13.28 10.97
CA ASN A 61 -12.80 13.65 10.52
C ASN A 61 -12.73 14.47 9.25
N GLU A 62 -13.84 14.53 8.53
CA GLU A 62 -13.95 15.32 7.31
C GLU A 62 -13.61 16.80 7.55
N SER A 63 -13.94 17.29 8.73
CA SER A 63 -13.71 18.69 9.09
C SER A 63 -12.27 19.00 9.53
N ASP A 64 -11.46 17.99 9.72
CA ASP A 64 -10.08 18.20 10.13
C ASP A 64 -9.26 18.82 9.01
N VAL A 65 -8.24 19.60 9.41
CA VAL A 65 -7.34 20.24 8.46
C VAL A 65 -6.59 19.17 7.66
N ASN A 66 -6.55 19.34 6.35
CA ASN A 66 -5.82 18.45 5.45
C ASN A 66 -6.38 17.02 5.43
N ALA A 67 -7.65 16.86 5.73
CA ALA A 67 -8.32 15.55 5.64
C ALA A 67 -8.39 15.08 4.20
N ILE A 68 -8.10 13.80 4.00
CA ILE A 68 -8.10 13.15 2.68
C ILE A 68 -9.11 12.01 2.73
N GLU A 69 -9.97 11.91 1.72
CA GLU A 69 -10.88 10.77 1.62
C GLU A 69 -10.06 9.52 1.34
N PHE A 70 -10.22 8.50 2.17
CA PHE A 70 -9.43 7.29 2.12
C PHE A 70 -10.27 6.10 1.66
N VAL A 71 -11.18 5.61 2.49
CA VAL A 71 -12.07 4.53 2.11
C VAL A 71 -13.43 5.10 1.73
N LYS A 72 -13.89 4.83 0.51
CA LYS A 72 -15.17 5.31 0.04
C LYS A 72 -16.30 4.42 0.58
N PRO A 73 -17.48 4.99 0.90
CA PRO A 73 -18.58 4.22 1.49
C PRO A 73 -19.07 3.05 0.65
N THR A 74 -18.95 3.16 -0.66
CA THR A 74 -19.44 2.15 -1.60
C THR A 74 -18.39 1.08 -1.90
N ARG A 75 -17.23 1.16 -1.28
CA ARG A 75 -16.11 0.29 -1.60
C ARG A 75 -15.88 -0.74 -0.50
N THR A 76 -15.64 -1.99 -0.88
CA THR A 76 -15.22 -3.01 0.07
C THR A 76 -13.79 -2.74 0.52
N THR A 77 -13.46 -3.20 1.73
CA THR A 77 -12.11 -3.02 2.26
C THR A 77 -11.07 -3.67 1.35
N ALA A 78 -10.13 -2.89 0.90
CA ALA A 78 -9.06 -3.32 0.00
C ALA A 78 -7.90 -2.35 0.13
N SER A 79 -6.85 -2.54 -0.65
CA SER A 79 -5.76 -1.57 -0.69
C SER A 79 -6.28 -0.22 -1.20
N VAL A 80 -5.69 0.86 -0.70
CA VAL A 80 -6.04 2.22 -1.12
C VAL A 80 -4.83 2.86 -1.78
N THR A 81 -5.05 3.44 -2.95
CA THR A 81 -4.01 4.12 -3.71
C THR A 81 -4.30 5.61 -3.72
N LEU A 82 -3.32 6.40 -3.31
CA LEU A 82 -3.40 7.85 -3.32
C LEU A 82 -2.46 8.40 -4.39
N ASN A 83 -2.97 9.29 -5.22
CA ASN A 83 -2.18 9.92 -6.28
C ASN A 83 -2.33 11.45 -6.27
N LEU A 84 -2.78 12.00 -5.16
CA LEU A 84 -2.92 13.45 -5.01
C LEU A 84 -1.54 14.11 -5.12
N PRO A 85 -1.36 15.07 -6.04
CA PRO A 85 -0.02 15.63 -6.30
C PRO A 85 0.66 16.22 -5.08
N VAL A 86 -0.06 16.93 -4.22
CA VAL A 86 0.53 17.56 -3.04
C VAL A 86 1.04 16.49 -2.06
N VAL A 87 0.23 15.46 -1.81
CA VAL A 87 0.61 14.37 -0.91
C VAL A 87 1.77 13.59 -1.50
N LEU A 88 1.67 13.25 -2.78
CA LEU A 88 2.69 12.47 -3.46
C LEU A 88 4.04 13.21 -3.46
N ASN A 89 4.03 14.50 -3.76
CA ASN A 89 5.26 15.29 -3.73
C ASN A 89 5.89 15.33 -2.35
N ALA A 90 5.08 15.43 -1.30
CA ALA A 90 5.59 15.42 0.07
C ALA A 90 6.27 14.11 0.43
N VAL A 91 5.70 12.99 -0.02
CA VAL A 91 6.25 11.67 0.22
C VAL A 91 7.49 11.41 -0.62
N LEU A 92 7.47 11.83 -1.88
CA LEU A 92 8.58 11.59 -2.82
C LEU A 92 9.86 12.29 -2.43
N LYS A 93 9.79 13.33 -1.60
CA LYS A 93 10.98 14.02 -1.10
C LYS A 93 11.93 13.12 -0.31
N PHE A 94 11.42 12.01 0.22
CA PHE A 94 12.22 11.05 0.97
C PHE A 94 12.97 10.06 0.09
N PHE A 95 12.68 10.00 -1.20
CA PHE A 95 13.20 8.96 -2.08
C PHE A 95 13.91 9.54 -3.28
N ASP A 96 14.91 8.79 -3.74
CA ASP A 96 15.65 9.12 -4.96
C ASP A 96 15.52 7.90 -5.88
N PHE A 97 14.46 7.89 -6.68
CA PHE A 97 14.17 6.75 -7.54
C PHE A 97 15.07 6.75 -8.77
N PRO A 98 15.59 5.58 -9.18
CA PRO A 98 16.40 5.47 -10.40
C PRO A 98 15.55 5.64 -11.65
N GLU A 99 16.21 5.96 -12.76
CA GLU A 99 15.55 5.92 -14.04
C GLU A 99 15.28 4.48 -14.42
N VAL A 100 14.15 4.24 -15.07
CA VAL A 100 13.71 2.91 -15.44
C VAL A 100 13.22 2.91 -16.88
N GLU A 101 13.12 1.71 -17.46
CA GLU A 101 12.58 1.54 -18.79
C GLU A 101 11.08 1.88 -18.84
N ASP A 102 10.54 2.06 -20.06
CA ASP A 102 9.14 2.45 -20.23
C ASP A 102 8.15 1.46 -19.63
N ASP A 103 8.50 0.19 -19.56
CA ASP A 103 7.64 -0.86 -19.01
C ASP A 103 7.95 -1.18 -17.55
N GLU A 104 8.74 -0.34 -16.90
CA GLU A 104 9.15 -0.55 -15.51
C GLU A 104 8.73 0.62 -14.63
N VAL A 105 8.61 0.34 -13.35
CA VAL A 105 8.30 1.35 -12.32
C VAL A 105 9.24 1.13 -11.14
N ALA A 106 9.94 2.18 -10.75
CA ALA A 106 10.70 2.17 -9.51
C ALA A 106 9.73 2.24 -8.32
N PHE A 107 10.05 1.55 -7.24
CA PHE A 107 9.21 1.56 -6.05
C PHE A 107 10.02 1.51 -4.77
N ALA A 108 9.39 1.93 -3.69
CA ALA A 108 9.90 1.73 -2.33
C ALA A 108 8.78 1.15 -1.50
N GLN A 109 9.08 0.15 -0.69
CA GLN A 109 8.13 -0.45 0.24
C GLN A 109 8.58 -0.20 1.66
N LEU A 110 7.70 0.40 2.46
CA LEU A 110 7.95 0.74 3.85
C LEU A 110 7.07 -0.12 4.73
N LYS A 111 7.66 -0.59 5.82
CA LYS A 111 6.90 -1.31 6.84
C LYS A 111 6.28 -0.33 7.82
N GLY A 112 5.04 -0.58 8.18
CA GLY A 112 4.32 0.27 9.12
C GLY A 112 4.20 -0.38 10.48
N THR A 113 4.27 0.45 11.51
CA THR A 113 4.02 0.06 12.89
C THR A 113 2.71 0.69 13.34
N PRO A 114 1.70 -0.13 13.67
CA PRO A 114 0.42 0.43 14.10
C PRO A 114 0.46 0.91 15.55
N PHE A 115 -0.23 2.01 15.80
CA PHE A 115 -0.45 2.56 17.12
C PHE A 115 -1.96 2.71 17.31
N PRO A 116 -2.65 1.63 17.74
CA PRO A 116 -4.11 1.59 17.79
C PRO A 116 -4.74 2.66 18.68
N ASP A 117 -4.08 3.02 19.78
CA ASP A 117 -4.60 4.02 20.69
C ASP A 117 -4.69 5.40 20.03
N ASP A 118 -3.76 5.69 19.15
CA ASP A 118 -3.72 6.95 18.41
C ASP A 118 -4.36 6.85 17.02
N LYS A 119 -4.84 5.67 16.64
CA LYS A 119 -5.40 5.38 15.32
C LYS A 119 -4.45 5.83 14.21
N THR A 120 -3.18 5.49 14.37
CA THR A 120 -2.08 5.95 13.53
C THR A 120 -1.21 4.76 13.15
N ILE A 121 -0.67 4.80 11.94
CA ILE A 121 0.37 3.85 11.52
C ILE A 121 1.54 4.68 11.02
N ILE A 122 2.73 4.34 11.50
CA ILE A 122 3.97 5.05 11.14
C ILE A 122 4.83 4.15 10.26
N PHE A 123 5.22 4.68 9.10
CA PHE A 123 6.10 4.00 8.15
C PHE A 123 7.47 4.65 8.20
N ASP A 124 8.52 3.83 8.35
CA ASP A 124 9.89 4.31 8.47
C ASP A 124 10.59 4.26 7.12
N VAL A 125 10.98 5.42 6.59
CA VAL A 125 11.72 5.50 5.34
C VAL A 125 13.08 4.84 5.44
N ASN A 126 13.70 4.89 6.63
CA ASN A 126 15.03 4.28 6.84
C ASN A 126 15.00 2.75 6.76
N ASP A 127 13.83 2.15 6.94
CA ASP A 127 13.66 0.70 6.85
C ASP A 127 12.78 0.39 5.63
N CYS A 128 13.23 0.81 4.46
CA CYS A 128 12.48 0.58 3.24
C CYS A 128 13.24 -0.35 2.30
N ARG A 129 12.48 -1.03 1.47
CA ARG A 129 13.01 -1.86 0.39
C ARG A 129 12.73 -1.15 -0.92
N GLN A 130 13.77 -0.87 -1.69
CA GLN A 130 13.61 -0.26 -3.00
C GLN A 130 13.88 -1.28 -4.10
N GLY A 131 13.22 -1.10 -5.24
CA GLY A 131 13.39 -1.97 -6.38
C GLY A 131 12.72 -1.43 -7.62
N VAL A 132 12.66 -2.28 -8.62
CA VAL A 132 12.02 -1.98 -9.90
C VAL A 132 11.11 -3.14 -10.24
N MET A 133 9.89 -2.81 -10.69
CA MET A 133 8.93 -3.83 -11.10
C MET A 133 8.41 -3.52 -12.50
N LYS A 134 7.91 -4.54 -13.18
CA LYS A 134 7.29 -4.37 -14.49
C LYS A 134 5.90 -3.75 -14.31
N LYS A 135 5.53 -2.86 -15.22
CA LYS A 135 4.18 -2.31 -15.24
C LYS A 135 3.18 -3.42 -15.54
N ARG A 136 2.04 -3.36 -14.86
CA ARG A 136 0.93 -4.28 -15.11
C ARG A 136 0.10 -3.78 -16.27
N GLY A 137 -0.58 -4.70 -16.93
CA GLY A 137 -1.48 -4.39 -18.03
C GLY A 137 -0.85 -4.68 -19.37
N ARG A 138 -1.53 -4.28 -20.42
CA ARG A 138 -1.07 -4.53 -21.78
C ARG A 138 0.14 -3.69 -22.12
N LYS A 139 1.13 -4.34 -22.67
CA LYS A 139 2.25 -3.64 -23.28
C LYS A 139 1.86 -3.18 -24.68
N LYS A 140 2.33 -2.01 -25.03
CA LYS A 140 2.08 -1.47 -26.36
C LYS A 140 2.71 -2.38 -27.42
N GLY A 141 1.90 -2.77 -28.42
CA GLY A 141 2.38 -3.59 -29.52
C GLY A 141 2.41 -5.09 -29.27
N VAL A 142 1.90 -5.55 -28.14
CA VAL A 142 1.87 -6.98 -27.83
C VAL A 142 0.47 -7.55 -28.05
N ASP A 143 0.42 -8.71 -28.72
CA ASP A 143 -0.83 -9.43 -28.94
C ASP A 143 -1.10 -10.39 -27.80
N TYR A 144 -1.95 -9.97 -26.86
CA TYR A 144 -2.28 -10.79 -25.70
C TYR A 144 -3.20 -11.97 -26.03
N SER A 145 -3.90 -11.92 -27.16
CA SER A 145 -4.75 -13.04 -27.59
C SER A 145 -3.93 -14.26 -27.92
N ALA A 146 -2.83 -14.07 -28.66
CA ALA A 146 -1.91 -15.14 -28.99
C ALA A 146 -1.24 -15.71 -27.74
N SER A 147 -0.84 -14.83 -26.83
CA SER A 147 -0.22 -15.24 -25.58
C SER A 147 -1.17 -16.09 -24.71
N ASN A 148 -2.41 -15.68 -24.64
CA ASN A 148 -3.41 -16.41 -23.88
C ASN A 148 -3.66 -17.80 -24.43
N ARG A 149 -3.69 -17.94 -25.74
CA ARG A 149 -3.85 -19.27 -26.37
C ARG A 149 -2.69 -20.18 -26.00
N LYS A 150 -1.48 -19.70 -26.06
CA LYS A 150 -0.31 -20.47 -25.65
C LYS A 150 -0.36 -20.85 -24.18
N ALA A 151 -0.74 -19.88 -23.35
CA ALA A 151 -0.82 -20.11 -21.92
C ALA A 151 -1.88 -21.15 -21.56
N ALA A 152 -2.93 -21.27 -22.36
CA ALA A 152 -3.95 -22.26 -22.15
C ALA A 152 -3.52 -23.69 -22.53
N GLY A 153 -2.31 -23.84 -23.03
CA GLY A 153 -1.79 -25.15 -23.42
C GLY A 153 -2.42 -25.69 -24.68
N ILE A 154 -3.11 -24.89 -25.36
CA ILE A 154 -3.64 -25.26 -26.63
C ILE A 154 -2.52 -25.13 -27.60
N ALA A 155 -2.07 -26.21 -27.86
CA ALA A 155 -0.94 -26.16 -28.66
C ALA A 155 -1.39 -25.87 -30.01
N GLU A 156 -1.76 -25.44 -30.00
CA GLU A 156 -1.86 -25.31 -30.94
C GLU A 156 -0.83 -25.52 -31.38
N HIS A 157 -0.62 -25.96 -31.03
CA HIS A 157 0.16 -26.06 -31.00
C HIS A 157 0.86 -25.97 -31.52
N ALA A 158 0.89 -26.07 -31.60
CA ALA A 158 1.46 -25.84 -31.81
C ALA A 158 2.11 -25.76 -32.37
N GLU A 159 2.25 -25.85 -32.51
CA GLU A 159 2.67 -25.74 -32.81
C GLU A 159 3.04 -25.55 -33.22
#